data_7ebe416d2f378bfac0466f3e1d300f77
#
_entry.id   7ebe416d2f378bfac0466f3e1d300f77
#
_cell.length_a   1.000
_cell.length_b   1.000
_cell.length_c   1.000
_cell.angle_alpha   90.00
_cell.angle_beta   90.00
_cell.angle_gamma   90.00
#
_symmetry.space_group_name_H-M   'P 1'
#
loop_
_entity.id
_entity.type
_entity.pdbx_description
1 polymer ?
#
loop_
_entity_poly.entity_id
_entity_poly.type
_entity_poly.pdbx_seq_one_letter_code
_entity_poly.pdbx_strand_id
1 'polypeptide(L)'
;MTARKPTPVLIALSGLPGVGKTTVARQVSAEIGAVHVRIDTIEAAMARSGIVDRAGGWDAVPEAGYRIAYAMASDFLSAGHDVVADSVNPLGITRQAWAEVARTARAALIEVEVICSDRNVHRSRVEARASDIEGLRVPTWQQVQDRAYERWDRAVLRVDTAAGVDPAAAAIVAAFQARM
;
A
#
# COMPACT_ATOMS: atom_id res chain seq x y z
N MET A 1 3.75 36.16 -10.70
CA MET A 1 3.44 35.37 -9.51
C MET A 1 3.27 33.93 -9.95
N THR A 2 4.25 33.07 -9.73
CA THR A 2 4.14 31.62 -9.98
C THR A 2 3.18 31.06 -8.94
N ALA A 3 2.04 30.52 -9.39
CA ALA A 3 1.12 29.82 -8.51
C ALA A 3 1.92 28.73 -7.75
N ARG A 4 1.84 28.73 -6.42
CA ARG A 4 2.47 27.74 -5.59
C ARG A 4 1.89 26.37 -5.99
N LYS A 5 2.75 25.45 -6.47
CA LYS A 5 2.33 24.09 -6.80
C LYS A 5 1.68 23.49 -5.54
N PRO A 6 0.52 22.83 -5.63
CA PRO A 6 -0.11 22.21 -4.48
C PRO A 6 0.86 21.20 -3.86
N THR A 7 0.82 21.06 -2.52
CA THR A 7 1.63 20.10 -1.79
C THR A 7 1.21 18.68 -2.20
N PRO A 8 2.09 17.83 -2.72
CA PRO A 8 1.73 16.47 -3.09
C PRO A 8 1.32 15.66 -1.86
N VAL A 9 0.53 14.63 -2.08
CA VAL A 9 0.00 13.78 -1.01
C VAL A 9 0.49 12.35 -1.20
N LEU A 10 1.00 11.75 -0.13
CA LEU A 10 1.23 10.32 -0.02
C LEU A 10 0.08 9.67 0.75
N ILE A 11 -0.63 8.75 0.12
CA ILE A 11 -1.62 7.88 0.76
C ILE A 11 -0.96 6.52 0.96
N ALA A 12 -0.63 6.17 2.21
CA ALA A 12 0.01 4.90 2.55
C ALA A 12 -1.02 3.90 3.08
N LEU A 13 -1.35 2.89 2.28
CA LEU A 13 -2.27 1.84 2.68
C LEU A 13 -1.57 0.78 3.52
N SER A 14 -2.28 0.28 4.51
CA SER A 14 -1.88 -0.85 5.37
C SER A 14 -3.04 -1.84 5.49
N GLY A 15 -2.76 -3.07 5.89
CA GLY A 15 -3.79 -4.10 6.13
C GLY A 15 -3.36 -5.48 5.65
N LEU A 16 -3.97 -6.52 6.17
CA LEU A 16 -3.65 -7.91 5.86
C LEU A 16 -3.90 -8.25 4.38
N PRO A 17 -3.26 -9.29 3.82
CA PRO A 17 -3.61 -9.81 2.50
C PRO A 17 -5.10 -10.17 2.42
N GLY A 18 -5.74 -9.91 1.27
CA GLY A 18 -7.16 -10.24 1.04
C GLY A 18 -8.18 -9.24 1.56
N VAL A 19 -7.79 -8.20 2.32
CA VAL A 19 -8.74 -7.16 2.78
C VAL A 19 -9.17 -6.16 1.69
N GLY A 20 -8.67 -6.27 0.47
CA GLY A 20 -9.10 -5.41 -0.65
C GLY A 20 -8.24 -4.17 -0.92
N LYS A 21 -7.06 -4.02 -0.29
CA LYS A 21 -6.16 -2.86 -0.47
C LYS A 21 -5.91 -2.49 -1.93
N THR A 22 -5.51 -3.45 -2.76
CA THR A 22 -5.18 -3.20 -4.16
C THR A 22 -6.36 -2.68 -4.96
N THR A 23 -7.57 -3.18 -4.69
CA THR A 23 -8.79 -2.69 -5.34
C THR A 23 -9.09 -1.26 -4.91
N VAL A 24 -9.01 -0.98 -3.60
CA VAL A 24 -9.13 0.39 -3.05
C VAL A 24 -8.07 1.30 -3.65
N ALA A 25 -6.79 0.87 -3.67
CA ALA A 25 -5.69 1.66 -4.23
C ALA A 25 -5.92 2.04 -5.70
N ARG A 26 -6.35 1.08 -6.52
CA ARG A 26 -6.67 1.33 -7.95
C ARG A 26 -7.78 2.34 -8.12
N GLN A 27 -8.86 2.19 -7.37
CA GLN A 27 -10.00 3.09 -7.45
C GLN A 27 -9.64 4.50 -7.00
N VAL A 28 -8.99 4.63 -5.84
CA VAL A 28 -8.52 5.94 -5.33
C VAL A 28 -7.55 6.58 -6.31
N SER A 29 -6.54 5.84 -6.78
CA SER A 29 -5.54 6.38 -7.71
C SER A 29 -6.16 6.87 -9.01
N ALA A 30 -7.13 6.12 -9.57
CA ALA A 30 -7.83 6.52 -10.78
C ALA A 30 -8.67 7.79 -10.57
N GLU A 31 -9.33 7.93 -9.41
CA GLU A 31 -10.21 9.04 -9.11
C GLU A 31 -9.46 10.36 -8.86
N ILE A 32 -8.31 10.30 -8.16
CA ILE A 32 -7.52 11.51 -7.84
C ILE A 32 -6.35 11.74 -8.79
N GLY A 33 -6.12 10.86 -9.79
CA GLY A 33 -4.99 10.98 -10.73
C GLY A 33 -3.63 10.69 -10.09
N ALA A 34 -3.57 9.89 -9.02
CA ALA A 34 -2.33 9.58 -8.31
C ALA A 34 -1.57 8.41 -8.94
N VAL A 35 -0.25 8.37 -8.73
CA VAL A 35 0.58 7.23 -9.09
C VAL A 35 0.36 6.09 -8.10
N HIS A 36 -0.05 4.91 -8.60
CA HIS A 36 -0.19 3.70 -7.78
C HIS A 36 1.14 2.95 -7.69
N VAL A 37 1.77 2.96 -6.52
CA VAL A 37 3.00 2.20 -6.21
C VAL A 37 2.65 0.94 -5.44
N ARG A 38 2.74 -0.22 -6.11
CA ARG A 38 2.36 -1.52 -5.55
C ARG A 38 3.59 -2.37 -5.28
N ILE A 39 3.84 -2.73 -4.02
CA ILE A 39 5.00 -3.54 -3.61
C ILE A 39 4.98 -4.92 -4.25
N ASP A 40 3.83 -5.60 -4.29
CA ASP A 40 3.70 -6.91 -4.94
C ASP A 40 4.19 -6.91 -6.40
N THR A 41 3.95 -5.81 -7.14
CA THR A 41 4.42 -5.66 -8.54
C THR A 41 5.94 -5.55 -8.62
N ILE A 42 6.53 -4.78 -7.71
CA ILE A 42 7.98 -4.61 -7.61
C ILE A 42 8.65 -5.94 -7.26
N GLU A 43 8.16 -6.62 -6.23
CA GLU A 43 8.71 -7.91 -5.78
C GLU A 43 8.60 -8.99 -6.86
N ALA A 44 7.47 -9.06 -7.56
CA ALA A 44 7.32 -9.98 -8.69
C ALA A 44 8.30 -9.65 -9.84
N ALA A 45 8.53 -8.37 -10.14
CA ALA A 45 9.52 -7.98 -11.14
C ALA A 45 10.95 -8.34 -10.71
N MET A 46 11.28 -8.17 -9.43
CA MET A 46 12.57 -8.59 -8.87
C MET A 46 12.77 -10.12 -9.00
N ALA A 47 11.75 -10.91 -8.67
CA ALA A 47 11.80 -12.37 -8.83
C ALA A 47 12.02 -12.77 -10.30
N ARG A 48 11.21 -12.22 -11.21
CA ARG A 48 11.34 -12.52 -12.66
C ARG A 48 12.66 -12.09 -13.27
N SER A 49 13.29 -11.03 -12.76
CA SER A 49 14.62 -10.60 -13.21
C SER A 49 15.75 -11.55 -12.79
N GLY A 50 15.47 -12.51 -11.90
CA GLY A 50 16.43 -13.42 -11.32
C GLY A 50 17.39 -12.77 -10.31
N ILE A 51 17.15 -11.51 -9.91
CA ILE A 51 18.03 -10.83 -8.93
C ILE A 51 17.89 -11.46 -7.54
N VAL A 52 16.70 -11.91 -7.18
CA VAL A 52 16.43 -12.59 -5.90
C VAL A 52 17.18 -13.92 -5.83
N ASP A 53 17.13 -14.71 -6.90
CA ASP A 53 17.84 -16.01 -6.95
C ASP A 53 19.36 -15.82 -6.90
N ARG A 54 19.89 -14.83 -7.65
CA ARG A 54 21.33 -14.49 -7.62
C ARG A 54 21.79 -13.98 -6.26
N ALA A 55 20.94 -13.38 -5.49
CA ALA A 55 21.23 -12.90 -4.14
C ALA A 55 21.21 -14.04 -3.09
N GLY A 56 20.69 -15.23 -3.42
CA GLY A 56 20.51 -16.34 -2.49
C GLY A 56 19.11 -16.47 -1.90
N GLY A 57 18.12 -15.84 -2.51
CA GLY A 57 16.71 -15.88 -2.09
C GLY A 57 16.24 -14.63 -1.36
N TRP A 58 14.95 -14.61 -0.99
CA TRP A 58 14.32 -13.48 -0.31
C TRP A 58 14.94 -13.15 1.05
N ASP A 59 15.44 -14.15 1.78
CA ASP A 59 16.08 -13.95 3.09
C ASP A 59 17.37 -13.10 3.00
N ALA A 60 17.98 -13.05 1.83
CA ALA A 60 19.16 -12.21 1.57
C ALA A 60 18.78 -10.75 1.20
N VAL A 61 17.54 -10.51 0.80
CA VAL A 61 17.05 -9.19 0.34
C VAL A 61 15.65 -8.85 0.91
N PRO A 62 15.41 -9.03 2.22
CA PRO A 62 14.06 -9.04 2.81
C PRO A 62 13.31 -7.72 2.66
N GLU A 63 14.01 -6.60 2.54
CA GLU A 63 13.42 -5.25 2.47
C GLU A 63 13.48 -4.65 1.07
N ALA A 64 14.06 -5.34 0.08
CA ALA A 64 14.40 -4.73 -1.20
C ALA A 64 13.17 -4.17 -1.94
N GLY A 65 12.05 -4.89 -1.94
CA GLY A 65 10.80 -4.42 -2.54
C GLY A 65 10.30 -3.12 -1.91
N TYR A 66 10.34 -3.04 -0.59
CA TYR A 66 9.98 -1.83 0.15
C TYR A 66 10.93 -0.68 -0.13
N ARG A 67 12.24 -0.90 -0.11
CA ARG A 67 13.25 0.14 -0.39
C ARG A 67 13.11 0.72 -1.79
N ILE A 68 12.83 -0.12 -2.78
CA ILE A 68 12.55 0.34 -4.15
C ILE A 68 11.28 1.17 -4.18
N ALA A 69 10.20 0.72 -3.52
CA ALA A 69 8.94 1.44 -3.46
C ALA A 69 9.08 2.82 -2.79
N TYR A 70 9.85 2.92 -1.70
CA TYR A 70 10.14 4.18 -1.03
C TYR A 70 10.88 5.16 -1.94
N ALA A 71 11.90 4.70 -2.66
CA ALA A 71 12.67 5.53 -3.59
C ALA A 71 11.78 6.04 -4.74
N MET A 72 11.01 5.16 -5.39
CA MET A 72 10.09 5.53 -6.45
C MET A 72 9.03 6.54 -5.98
N ALA A 73 8.42 6.29 -4.82
CA ALA A 73 7.44 7.21 -4.26
C ALA A 73 8.04 8.59 -3.95
N SER A 74 9.27 8.62 -3.40
CA SER A 74 9.99 9.88 -3.15
C SER A 74 10.21 10.68 -4.43
N ASP A 75 10.60 10.01 -5.53
CA ASP A 75 10.82 10.65 -6.83
C ASP A 75 9.51 11.21 -7.41
N PHE A 76 8.41 10.45 -7.38
CA PHE A 76 7.11 10.90 -7.86
C PHE A 76 6.58 12.08 -7.05
N LEU A 77 6.66 12.03 -5.72
CA LEU A 77 6.24 13.13 -4.84
C LEU A 77 7.11 14.38 -5.09
N SER A 78 8.43 14.22 -5.25
CA SER A 78 9.34 15.33 -5.55
C SER A 78 9.05 15.97 -6.90
N ALA A 79 8.59 15.17 -7.88
CA ALA A 79 8.12 15.66 -9.17
C ALA A 79 6.73 16.34 -9.07
N GLY A 80 6.05 16.23 -7.92
CA GLY A 80 4.76 16.83 -7.60
C GLY A 80 3.56 16.00 -8.02
N HIS A 81 3.72 14.69 -8.09
CA HIS A 81 2.61 13.75 -8.25
C HIS A 81 2.15 13.24 -6.89
N ASP A 82 0.86 13.05 -6.74
CA ASP A 82 0.29 12.31 -5.62
C ASP A 82 0.59 10.82 -5.77
N VAL A 83 0.77 10.13 -4.65
CA VAL A 83 1.13 8.69 -4.63
C VAL A 83 0.18 7.91 -3.73
N VAL A 84 -0.31 6.78 -4.21
CA VAL A 84 -0.96 5.74 -3.40
C VAL A 84 -0.02 4.56 -3.27
N ALA A 85 0.49 4.32 -2.06
CA ALA A 85 1.36 3.20 -1.75
C ALA A 85 0.53 2.00 -1.28
N ASP A 86 0.57 0.90 -2.06
CA ASP A 86 -0.18 -0.33 -1.80
C ASP A 86 0.75 -1.42 -1.26
N SER A 87 0.67 -1.64 0.04
CA SER A 87 1.48 -2.62 0.75
C SER A 87 0.78 -3.13 2.02
N VAL A 88 1.28 -4.22 2.60
CA VAL A 88 0.73 -4.76 3.85
C VAL A 88 1.04 -3.87 5.04
N ASN A 89 2.23 -3.27 5.09
CA ASN A 89 2.72 -2.42 6.19
C ASN A 89 2.44 -3.01 7.58
N PRO A 90 2.89 -4.23 7.87
CA PRO A 90 2.47 -4.94 9.05
C PRO A 90 3.12 -4.40 10.33
N LEU A 91 4.29 -3.77 10.22
CA LEU A 91 5.13 -3.36 11.34
C LEU A 91 5.21 -1.83 11.44
N GLY A 92 5.39 -1.32 12.65
CA GLY A 92 5.58 0.12 12.90
C GLY A 92 6.74 0.71 12.09
N ILE A 93 7.84 -0.05 11.95
CA ILE A 93 9.01 0.40 11.17
C ILE A 93 8.69 0.65 9.69
N THR A 94 7.85 -0.19 9.06
CA THR A 94 7.46 0.02 7.65
C THR A 94 6.54 1.21 7.49
N ARG A 95 5.64 1.45 8.46
CA ARG A 95 4.76 2.62 8.50
C ARG A 95 5.56 3.91 8.71
N GLN A 96 6.53 3.88 9.62
CA GLN A 96 7.42 5.01 9.86
C GLN A 96 8.29 5.35 8.64
N ALA A 97 8.74 4.34 7.87
CA ALA A 97 9.48 4.58 6.64
C ALA A 97 8.65 5.32 5.59
N TRP A 98 7.35 5.01 5.44
CA TRP A 98 6.45 5.80 4.59
C TRP A 98 6.27 7.24 5.09
N ALA A 99 6.16 7.44 6.41
CA ALA A 99 6.10 8.78 6.99
C ALA A 99 7.38 9.58 6.70
N GLU A 100 8.54 8.92 6.72
CA GLU A 100 9.82 9.54 6.39
C GLU A 100 9.92 9.92 4.89
N VAL A 101 9.38 9.07 3.99
CA VAL A 101 9.25 9.40 2.55
C VAL A 101 8.44 10.68 2.36
N ALA A 102 7.27 10.78 2.99
CA ALA A 102 6.43 11.98 2.90
C ALA A 102 7.15 13.23 3.44
N ARG A 103 7.79 13.10 4.61
CA ARG A 103 8.53 14.19 5.25
C ARG A 103 9.67 14.69 4.36
N THR A 104 10.47 13.79 3.80
CA THR A 104 11.61 14.12 2.94
C THR A 104 11.18 14.77 1.65
N ALA A 105 10.10 14.28 1.04
CA ALA A 105 9.52 14.84 -0.18
C ALA A 105 8.67 16.12 0.09
N ARG A 106 8.52 16.54 1.36
CA ARG A 106 7.63 17.65 1.77
C ARG A 106 6.18 17.44 1.31
N ALA A 107 5.73 16.21 1.32
CA ALA A 107 4.37 15.80 0.97
C ALA A 107 3.49 15.72 2.22
N ALA A 108 2.18 15.92 2.04
CA ALA A 108 1.21 15.56 3.08
C ALA A 108 1.09 14.02 3.15
N LEU A 109 0.84 13.49 4.35
CA LEU A 109 0.67 12.05 4.56
C LEU A 109 -0.76 11.73 5.00
N ILE A 110 -1.35 10.73 4.38
CA ILE A 110 -2.59 10.07 4.82
C ILE A 110 -2.27 8.60 5.05
N GLU A 111 -2.23 8.19 6.31
CA GLU A 111 -2.09 6.78 6.67
C GLU A 111 -3.47 6.13 6.73
N VAL A 112 -3.61 4.99 6.07
CA VAL A 112 -4.88 4.27 5.96
C VAL A 112 -4.71 2.83 6.38
N GLU A 113 -5.55 2.37 7.31
CA GLU A 113 -5.69 0.95 7.62
C GLU A 113 -6.94 0.39 6.93
N VAL A 114 -6.74 -0.47 5.94
CA VAL A 114 -7.82 -1.19 5.26
C VAL A 114 -8.06 -2.51 5.98
N ILE A 115 -9.28 -2.69 6.44
CA ILE A 115 -9.73 -3.92 7.12
C ILE A 115 -10.86 -4.59 6.35
N CYS A 116 -11.16 -5.83 6.69
CA CYS A 116 -12.40 -6.52 6.36
C CYS A 116 -12.92 -7.12 7.67
N SER A 117 -13.89 -6.47 8.29
CA SER A 117 -14.42 -6.86 9.61
C SER A 117 -15.18 -8.17 9.57
N ASP A 118 -15.78 -8.54 8.42
CA ASP A 118 -16.39 -9.84 8.24
C ASP A 118 -15.33 -10.91 7.93
N ARG A 119 -15.09 -11.78 8.89
CA ARG A 119 -14.08 -12.85 8.79
C ARG A 119 -14.38 -13.85 7.66
N ASN A 120 -15.65 -14.12 7.39
CA ASN A 120 -16.03 -15.08 6.34
C ASN A 120 -15.79 -14.48 4.95
N VAL A 121 -16.16 -13.22 4.77
CA VAL A 121 -15.85 -12.46 3.54
C VAL A 121 -14.34 -12.37 3.34
N HIS A 122 -13.58 -12.04 4.38
CA HIS A 122 -12.12 -11.95 4.28
C HIS A 122 -11.50 -13.30 3.88
N ARG A 123 -11.89 -14.39 4.57
CA ARG A 123 -11.43 -15.75 4.26
C ARG A 123 -11.76 -16.16 2.83
N SER A 124 -13.00 -15.97 2.42
CA SER A 124 -13.43 -16.28 1.04
C SER A 124 -12.59 -15.53 0.01
N ARG A 125 -12.30 -14.24 0.24
CA ARG A 125 -11.45 -13.46 -0.67
C ARG A 125 -10.01 -13.97 -0.72
N VAL A 126 -9.45 -14.40 0.40
CA VAL A 126 -8.09 -14.97 0.44
C VAL A 126 -8.05 -16.29 -0.32
N GLU A 127 -9.02 -17.18 -0.08
CA GLU A 127 -9.08 -18.53 -0.68
C GLU A 127 -9.44 -18.50 -2.18
N ALA A 128 -10.26 -17.55 -2.61
CA ALA A 128 -10.65 -17.38 -4.01
C ALA A 128 -9.67 -16.54 -4.83
N ARG A 129 -8.65 -15.94 -4.20
CA ARG A 129 -7.75 -15.00 -4.86
C ARG A 129 -6.88 -15.70 -5.91
N ALA A 130 -7.11 -15.39 -7.18
CA ALA A 130 -6.11 -15.55 -8.24
C ALA A 130 -5.18 -14.33 -8.23
N SER A 131 -3.88 -14.55 -8.40
CA SER A 131 -2.94 -13.44 -8.56
C SER A 131 -3.12 -12.81 -9.96
N ASP A 132 -3.21 -11.49 -10.00
CA ASP A 132 -3.14 -10.70 -11.24
C ASP A 132 -1.66 -10.40 -11.63
N ILE A 133 -0.72 -10.90 -10.85
CA ILE A 133 0.72 -10.76 -11.07
C ILE A 133 1.31 -12.15 -11.26
N GLU A 134 1.94 -12.38 -12.41
CA GLU A 134 2.61 -13.64 -12.73
C GLU A 134 3.74 -13.92 -11.73
N GLY A 135 3.77 -15.14 -11.18
CA GLY A 135 4.80 -15.59 -10.23
C GLY A 135 4.57 -15.12 -8.77
N LEU A 136 3.57 -14.31 -8.49
CA LEU A 136 3.26 -13.93 -7.11
C LEU A 136 2.59 -15.09 -6.36
N ARG A 137 3.24 -15.54 -5.28
CA ARG A 137 2.64 -16.52 -4.36
C ARG A 137 1.57 -15.87 -3.49
N VAL A 138 0.34 -16.35 -3.60
CA VAL A 138 -0.77 -15.91 -2.78
C VAL A 138 -0.71 -16.65 -1.43
N PRO A 139 -0.76 -15.94 -0.28
CA PRO A 139 -0.75 -16.61 1.02
C PRO A 139 -2.04 -17.39 1.26
N THR A 140 -1.94 -18.50 1.98
CA THR A 140 -3.11 -19.23 2.49
C THR A 140 -3.81 -18.45 3.59
N TRP A 141 -5.07 -18.81 3.90
CA TRP A 141 -5.79 -18.22 5.02
C TRP A 141 -5.04 -18.34 6.34
N GLN A 142 -4.41 -19.51 6.61
CA GLN A 142 -3.62 -19.72 7.82
C GLN A 142 -2.43 -18.76 7.88
N GLN A 143 -1.68 -18.60 6.77
CA GLN A 143 -0.56 -17.65 6.70
C GLN A 143 -0.99 -16.19 6.90
N VAL A 144 -2.22 -15.83 6.49
CA VAL A 144 -2.77 -14.49 6.74
C VAL A 144 -3.07 -14.31 8.23
N GLN A 145 -3.63 -15.32 8.89
CA GLN A 145 -3.95 -15.27 10.33
C GLN A 145 -2.69 -15.22 11.21
N ASP A 146 -1.66 -15.97 10.84
CA ASP A 146 -0.42 -16.10 11.62
C ASP A 146 0.55 -14.93 11.35
N ARG A 147 0.22 -14.06 10.38
CA ARG A 147 1.08 -12.94 10.05
C ARG A 147 1.16 -11.94 11.21
N ALA A 148 2.37 -11.67 11.66
CA ALA A 148 2.61 -10.58 12.60
C ALA A 148 2.09 -9.26 12.01
N TYR A 149 1.17 -8.63 12.70
CA TYR A 149 0.60 -7.34 12.33
C TYR A 149 0.45 -6.51 13.61
N GLU A 150 1.34 -5.53 13.76
CA GLU A 150 1.36 -4.65 14.93
C GLU A 150 0.13 -3.75 14.96
N ARG A 151 -0.41 -3.51 16.14
CA ARG A 151 -1.47 -2.52 16.33
C ARG A 151 -0.93 -1.12 16.01
N TRP A 152 -1.82 -0.27 15.53
CA TRP A 152 -1.50 1.13 15.38
C TRP A 152 -1.36 1.80 16.74
N ASP A 153 -0.29 2.56 16.92
CA ASP A 153 0.05 3.34 18.13
C ASP A 153 -0.44 4.80 18.05
N ARG A 154 -1.03 5.16 16.92
CA ARG A 154 -1.54 6.50 16.62
C ARG A 154 -2.85 6.46 15.84
N ALA A 155 -3.49 7.62 15.73
CA ALA A 155 -4.70 7.76 14.93
C ALA A 155 -4.39 7.49 13.44
N VAL A 156 -5.21 6.65 12.81
CA VAL A 156 -5.13 6.27 11.41
C VAL A 156 -6.54 6.27 10.81
N LEU A 157 -6.66 6.65 9.54
CA LEU A 157 -7.92 6.49 8.82
C LEU A 157 -8.20 5.00 8.63
N ARG A 158 -9.18 4.45 9.37
CA ARG A 158 -9.57 3.06 9.20
C ARG A 158 -10.78 2.96 8.28
N VAL A 159 -10.66 2.15 7.23
CA VAL A 159 -11.73 1.86 6.27
C VAL A 159 -12.02 0.37 6.23
N ASP A 160 -13.30 0.00 6.17
CA ASP A 160 -13.75 -1.37 6.16
C ASP A 160 -14.34 -1.73 4.79
N THR A 161 -13.86 -2.83 4.23
CA THR A 161 -14.31 -3.34 2.93
C THR A 161 -15.28 -4.52 3.04
N ALA A 162 -15.76 -4.86 4.22
CA ALA A 162 -16.69 -5.98 4.39
C ALA A 162 -17.97 -5.79 3.55
N ALA A 163 -18.50 -4.58 3.51
CA ALA A 163 -19.66 -4.21 2.70
C ALA A 163 -19.36 -3.81 1.24
N GLY A 164 -18.08 -3.86 0.85
CA GLY A 164 -17.65 -3.44 -0.50
C GLY A 164 -16.46 -2.48 -0.46
N VAL A 165 -15.91 -2.20 -1.64
CA VAL A 165 -14.72 -1.34 -1.79
C VAL A 165 -15.10 0.13 -1.93
N ASP A 166 -16.22 0.44 -2.60
CA ASP A 166 -16.62 1.81 -2.94
C ASP A 166 -16.71 2.75 -1.72
N PRO A 167 -17.35 2.37 -0.59
CA PRO A 167 -17.40 3.23 0.59
C PRO A 167 -16.00 3.50 1.18
N ALA A 168 -15.12 2.48 1.15
CA ALA A 168 -13.75 2.60 1.64
C ALA A 168 -12.92 3.57 0.77
N ALA A 169 -13.04 3.47 -0.55
CA ALA A 169 -12.38 4.36 -1.49
C ALA A 169 -12.90 5.80 -1.35
N ALA A 170 -14.22 5.99 -1.26
CA ALA A 170 -14.83 7.31 -1.09
C ALA A 170 -14.36 8.01 0.19
N ALA A 171 -14.21 7.28 1.31
CA ALA A 171 -13.70 7.83 2.56
C ALA A 171 -12.24 8.34 2.41
N ILE A 172 -11.40 7.62 1.66
CA ILE A 172 -10.01 8.02 1.40
C ILE A 172 -9.96 9.24 0.49
N VAL A 173 -10.78 9.26 -0.57
CA VAL A 173 -10.88 10.42 -1.47
C VAL A 173 -11.35 11.67 -0.72
N ALA A 174 -12.33 11.55 0.16
CA ALA A 174 -12.77 12.65 1.01
C ALA A 174 -11.64 13.18 1.92
N ALA A 175 -10.86 12.26 2.52
CA ALA A 175 -9.69 12.63 3.33
C ALA A 175 -8.59 13.32 2.51
N PHE A 176 -8.39 12.90 1.26
CA PHE A 176 -7.48 13.56 0.32
C PHE A 176 -7.97 14.99 -0.02
N GLN A 177 -9.24 15.15 -0.40
CA GLN A 177 -9.83 16.44 -0.75
C GLN A 177 -9.75 17.44 0.41
N ALA A 178 -9.86 16.98 1.66
CA ALA A 178 -9.74 17.84 2.84
C ALA A 178 -8.29 18.37 3.07
N ARG A 179 -7.29 17.88 2.31
CA ARG A 179 -5.89 18.34 2.36
C ARG A 179 -5.51 19.31 1.24
N MET A 180 -6.38 19.43 0.24
CA MET A 180 -6.20 20.35 -0.90
C MET A 180 -6.61 21.78 -0.56
#